data_0a46c0de5a1b62d697bbacfa125fdfd8
#
_entry.id   0a46c0de5a1b62d697bbacfa125fdfd8
#
_cell.length_a   1.000
_cell.length_b   1.000
_cell.length_c   1.000
_cell.angle_alpha   90.00
_cell.angle_beta   90.00
_cell.angle_gamma   90.00
#
_symmetry.space_group_name_H-M   'P 1'
#
loop_
_entity.id
_entity.type
_entity.pdbx_description
1 polymer ?
#
loop_
_entity_poly.entity_id
_entity_poly.type
_entity_poly.pdbx_seq_one_letter_code
_entity_poly.pdbx_strand_id
1 'polypeptide(L)' 'MCVAYPGRVETIEGAHGIVNFSGNKVRVNLSMVSVETGDYVLVHAGMAIQKVEKKEALDW' A
#
# COMPACT_ATOMS: atom_id res chain seq x y z
N MET A 1 -5.16 12.84 -14.62
CA MET A 1 -3.91 12.81 -13.85
C MET A 1 -3.93 11.62 -12.90
N CYS A 2 -2.89 10.82 -12.95
CA CYS A 2 -2.81 9.67 -12.07
C CYS A 2 -2.26 10.08 -10.72
N VAL A 3 -2.91 9.64 -9.65
CA VAL A 3 -2.49 9.94 -8.30
C VAL A 3 -2.29 8.62 -7.56
N ALA A 4 -1.13 8.46 -6.94
CA ALA A 4 -0.86 7.32 -6.08
C ALA A 4 -1.18 7.73 -4.64
N TYR A 5 -1.92 6.89 -3.94
CA TYR A 5 -2.31 7.15 -2.56
C TYR A 5 -1.54 6.26 -1.61
N PRO A 6 -1.12 6.76 -0.45
CA PRO A 6 -0.50 5.92 0.57
C PRO A 6 -1.57 5.09 1.27
N GLY A 7 -1.28 3.83 1.47
CA GLY A 7 -2.15 2.94 2.21
C GLY A 7 -1.33 2.05 3.12
N ARG A 8 -1.95 1.57 4.19
CA ARG A 8 -1.28 0.70 5.14
C ARG A 8 -1.59 -0.76 4.83
N VAL A 9 -0.55 -1.57 4.73
CA VAL A 9 -0.70 -3.00 4.49
C VAL A 9 -1.23 -3.67 5.74
N GLU A 10 -2.40 -4.30 5.63
CA GLU A 10 -3.04 -4.98 6.76
C GLU A 10 -2.73 -6.47 6.78
N THR A 11 -2.83 -7.12 5.62
CA THR A 11 -2.52 -8.54 5.49
C THR A 11 -1.80 -8.78 4.17
N ILE A 12 -1.07 -9.88 4.10
CA ILE A 12 -0.34 -10.26 2.90
C ILE A 12 -0.62 -11.74 2.62
N GLU A 13 -0.98 -12.05 1.39
CA GLU A 13 -1.18 -13.42 0.92
C GLU A 13 -0.48 -13.57 -0.43
N GLY A 14 0.69 -14.21 -0.43
CA GLY A 14 1.45 -14.37 -1.67
C GLY A 14 1.83 -13.02 -2.27
N ALA A 15 1.44 -12.80 -3.51
CA ALA A 15 1.76 -11.56 -4.22
C ALA A 15 0.74 -10.45 -3.99
N HIS A 16 -0.31 -10.71 -3.20
CA HIS A 16 -1.37 -9.74 -2.95
C HIS A 16 -1.54 -9.51 -1.46
N GLY A 17 -2.18 -8.43 -1.12
CA GLY A 17 -2.51 -8.14 0.26
C GLY A 17 -3.67 -7.17 0.34
N ILE A 18 -4.14 -6.95 1.56
CA ILE A 18 -5.19 -5.97 1.80
C ILE A 18 -4.53 -4.71 2.33
N VAL A 19 -4.83 -3.60 1.69
CA VAL A 19 -4.30 -2.28 2.04
C VAL A 19 -5.45 -1.40 2.49
N ASN A 20 -5.24 -0.72 3.61
CA ASN A 20 -6.25 0.15 4.22
C ASN A 20 -5.97 1.59 3.86
N PHE A 21 -6.95 2.24 3.23
CA PHE A 21 -6.90 3.66 2.87
C PHE A 21 -7.94 4.39 3.72
N SER A 22 -7.57 4.76 4.93
CA SER A 22 -8.46 5.50 5.84
C SER A 22 -9.80 4.80 6.07
N GLY A 23 -9.75 3.49 6.29
CA GLY A 23 -10.94 2.68 6.54
C GLY A 23 -11.43 1.88 5.34
N ASN A 24 -11.01 2.23 4.14
CA ASN A 24 -11.35 1.46 2.94
C ASN A 24 -10.29 0.39 2.71
N LYS A 25 -10.69 -0.87 2.72
CA LYS A 25 -9.78 -1.98 2.55
C LYS A 25 -9.86 -2.49 1.12
N VAL A 26 -8.73 -2.49 0.43
CA VAL A 26 -8.66 -2.84 -0.98
C VAL A 26 -7.59 -3.91 -1.17
N ARG A 27 -7.89 -4.89 -2.02
CA ARG A 27 -6.91 -5.89 -2.41
C ARG A 27 -5.93 -5.26 -3.40
N VAL A 28 -4.64 -5.38 -3.11
CA VAL A 28 -3.59 -4.73 -3.88
C VAL A 28 -2.52 -5.75 -4.24
N ASN A 29 -2.00 -5.64 -5.45
CA ASN A 29 -0.86 -6.45 -5.88
C ASN A 29 0.41 -5.88 -5.27
N LEU A 30 1.12 -6.69 -4.48
CA LEU A 30 2.33 -6.27 -3.77
C LEU A 30 3.60 -6.86 -4.39
N SER A 31 3.51 -7.44 -5.59
CA SER A 31 4.63 -8.14 -6.19
C SER A 31 5.81 -7.22 -6.56
N MET A 32 5.56 -5.94 -6.73
CA MET A 32 6.58 -4.95 -7.11
C MET A 32 7.35 -4.39 -5.92
N VAL A 33 6.90 -4.68 -4.71
CA VAL A 33 7.51 -4.11 -3.50
C VAL A 33 7.76 -5.22 -2.50
N SER A 34 8.71 -4.97 -1.59
CA SER A 34 9.01 -5.90 -0.50
C SER A 34 8.54 -5.25 0.79
N VAL A 35 7.37 -5.68 1.27
CA VAL A 35 6.73 -5.05 2.43
C VAL A 35 6.23 -6.10 3.42
N GLU A 36 5.93 -5.64 4.62
CA GLU A 36 5.34 -6.46 5.68
C GLU A 36 4.06 -5.80 6.17
N THR A 37 3.28 -6.53 6.95
CA THR A 37 2.08 -5.96 7.56
C THR A 37 2.47 -4.77 8.43
N GLY A 38 1.69 -3.71 8.32
CA GLY A 38 1.97 -2.46 9.02
C GLY A 38 2.77 -1.45 8.21
N ASP A 39 3.37 -1.89 7.09
CA ASP A 39 4.10 -0.99 6.22
C ASP A 39 3.13 -0.14 5.40
N TYR A 40 3.61 1.00 4.93
CA TYR A 40 2.86 1.86 4.04
C TYR A 40 3.38 1.74 2.61
N VAL A 41 2.47 1.78 1.66
CA VAL A 41 2.82 1.68 0.24
C VAL A 41 2.05 2.73 -0.56
N LEU A 42 2.63 3.13 -1.68
CA LEU A 42 1.91 3.92 -2.68
C LEU A 42 1.24 2.96 -3.64
N VAL A 43 -0.05 3.14 -3.86
CA VAL A 43 -0.84 2.26 -4.73
C VAL A 43 -1.38 3.05 -5.90
N HIS A 44 -1.21 2.48 -7.09
CA HIS A 44 -1.69 3.05 -8.33
C HIS A 44 -2.28 1.92 -9.17
N ALA A 45 -3.53 2.10 -9.59
CA ALA A 45 -4.24 1.11 -10.42
C ALA A 45 -4.25 -0.30 -9.79
N GLY A 46 -4.41 -0.38 -8.48
CA GLY A 46 -4.49 -1.66 -7.78
C GLY A 46 -3.16 -2.35 -7.56
N MET A 47 -2.05 -1.67 -7.85
CA MET A 47 -0.71 -2.22 -7.68
C MET A 47 0.11 -1.30 -6.79
N ALA A 48 0.78 -1.88 -5.79
CA ALA A 48 1.71 -1.13 -4.98
C ALA A 48 2.99 -0.90 -5.78
N ILE A 49 3.37 0.35 -5.95
CA ILE A 49 4.49 0.72 -6.80
C ILE A 49 5.73 1.11 -6.01
N GLN A 50 5.56 1.44 -4.74
CA GLN A 50 6.67 1.89 -3.92
C GLN A 50 6.32 1.74 -2.44
N LYS A 51 7.31 1.31 -1.64
CA LYS A 51 7.19 1.32 -0.19
C LYS A 51 7.46 2.74 0.30
N VAL A 52 6.63 3.20 1.22
CA VAL A 52 6.74 4.55 1.79
C VAL A 52 7.10 4.43 3.26
N GLU A 53 8.02 5.25 3.72
CA GLU A 53 8.31 5.32 5.14
C GLU A 53 7.10 5.85 5.88
N LYS A 54 6.83 5.27 7.05
CA LYS A 54 5.66 5.65 7.85
C LYS A 54 5.62 7.16 8.11
N LYS A 55 6.77 7.73 8.36
CA LYS A 55 6.90 9.17 8.61
C LYS A 55 6.42 9.99 7.41
N GLU A 56 6.81 9.57 6.19
CA GLU A 56 6.41 10.25 4.97
C GLU A 56 4.92 10.12 4.72
N ALA A 57 4.36 8.94 4.99
CA ALA A 57 2.93 8.71 4.79
C ALA A 57 2.08 9.58 5.72
N LEU A 58 2.56 9.86 6.92
CA LEU A 58 1.83 10.67 7.89
C LEU A 58 1.85 12.17 7.55
N ASP A 59 2.76 12.58 6.69
CA ASP A 59 2.86 13.98 6.26
C ASP A 59 1.92 14.29 5.09
N TRP A 60 1.24 13.31 4.60
CA TRP A 60 0.34 13.46 3.43
C TRP A 60 -1.14 13.58 3.86
#